data_8ecb70a5f3f988185e58149bda91531b
#
_entry.id   8ecb70a5f3f988185e58149bda91531b
#
_cell.length_a   1.000
_cell.length_b   1.000
_cell.length_c   1.000
_cell.angle_alpha   90.00
_cell.angle_beta   90.00
_cell.angle_gamma   90.00
#
_symmetry.space_group_name_H-M   'P 1'
#
loop_
_entity.id
_entity.type
_entity.pdbx_description
1 polymer ?
#
loop_
_entity_poly.entity_id
_entity_poly.type
_entity_poly.pdbx_seq_one_letter_code
_entity_poly.pdbx_strand_id
1 'polypeptide(L)'
;MPLKEGANVVRFYLSSSTTPVSSCIYLWSHKSKVVISDVDGTITKSDLLGHIAPRFGIQWAQKGVAQLLTRIQENNYKVLYLTARPIGQADATKSYLRSVNENGVRLPVGPVITSPDGMFRSLHREVIMRKPEEFKIECLNTIKGLFPLASFPFYAGFGNRHTDVTSYQAVDIPDRFL
;
A
#
# COMPACT_ATOMS: atom_id res chain seq x y z
N MET A 1 -6.66 -24.41 -8.72
CA MET A 1 -6.58 -23.45 -9.86
C MET A 1 -5.20 -22.80 -9.80
N PRO A 2 -4.38 -22.84 -10.86
CA PRO A 2 -3.07 -22.20 -10.83
C PRO A 2 -3.22 -20.68 -10.78
N LEU A 3 -2.39 -20.03 -9.98
CA LEU A 3 -2.31 -18.58 -9.93
C LEU A 3 -1.54 -18.06 -11.16
N LYS A 4 -1.96 -16.92 -11.70
CA LYS A 4 -1.23 -16.19 -12.75
C LYS A 4 -0.37 -15.10 -12.14
N GLU A 5 0.67 -14.68 -12.84
CA GLU A 5 1.48 -13.54 -12.41
C GLU A 5 0.61 -12.27 -12.25
N GLY A 6 0.91 -11.49 -11.22
CA GLY A 6 0.15 -10.31 -10.85
C GLY A 6 -1.03 -10.60 -9.92
N ALA A 7 -2.11 -9.84 -10.05
CA ALA A 7 -3.26 -9.89 -9.16
C ALA A 7 -4.20 -11.07 -9.48
N ASN A 8 -4.52 -11.87 -8.49
CA ASN A 8 -5.48 -12.97 -8.55
C ASN A 8 -6.62 -12.69 -7.55
N VAL A 9 -7.83 -12.51 -8.04
CA VAL A 9 -8.99 -12.23 -7.18
C VAL A 9 -9.46 -13.51 -6.49
N VAL A 10 -9.60 -13.44 -5.18
CA VAL A 10 -10.18 -14.49 -4.33
C VAL A 10 -11.49 -13.97 -3.76
N ARG A 11 -12.53 -14.79 -3.80
CA ARG A 11 -13.84 -14.48 -3.22
C ARG A 11 -14.19 -15.49 -2.14
N PHE A 12 -14.56 -14.97 -0.99
CA PHE A 12 -15.00 -15.77 0.16
C PHE A 12 -16.52 -15.64 0.27
N TYR A 13 -17.21 -16.77 0.24
CA TYR A 13 -18.65 -16.84 0.38
C TYR A 13 -18.98 -17.32 1.78
N LEU A 14 -19.82 -16.59 2.49
CA LEU A 14 -20.38 -17.01 3.76
C LEU A 14 -21.79 -17.59 3.50
N SER A 15 -22.10 -18.72 4.12
CA SER A 15 -23.42 -19.35 3.99
C SER A 15 -24.58 -18.46 4.47
N SER A 16 -24.28 -17.48 5.33
CA SER A 16 -25.24 -16.52 5.88
C SER A 16 -25.30 -15.17 5.13
N SER A 17 -24.51 -14.99 4.06
CA SER A 17 -24.44 -13.71 3.33
C SER A 17 -24.53 -13.93 1.82
N THR A 18 -25.33 -13.11 1.16
CA THR A 18 -25.44 -13.08 -0.32
C THR A 18 -24.28 -12.34 -0.99
N THR A 19 -23.55 -11.54 -0.23
CA THR A 19 -22.45 -10.71 -0.76
C THR A 19 -21.09 -11.34 -0.40
N PRO A 20 -20.26 -11.72 -1.39
CA PRO A 20 -18.93 -12.26 -1.11
C PRO A 20 -17.96 -11.16 -0.64
N VAL A 21 -17.07 -11.53 0.25
CA VAL A 21 -15.88 -10.72 0.57
C VAL A 21 -14.79 -11.04 -0.47
N SER A 22 -14.19 -10.02 -1.06
CA SER A 22 -13.17 -10.18 -2.08
C SER A 22 -11.81 -9.70 -1.59
N SER A 23 -10.77 -10.45 -1.94
CA SER A 23 -9.37 -10.09 -1.71
C SER A 23 -8.54 -10.40 -2.95
N CYS A 24 -7.25 -10.05 -2.93
CA CYS A 24 -6.32 -10.37 -4.00
C CYS A 24 -5.09 -11.09 -3.46
N ILE A 25 -4.67 -12.14 -4.15
CA ILE A 25 -3.35 -12.76 -4.00
C ILE A 25 -2.48 -12.19 -5.13
N TYR A 26 -1.36 -11.58 -4.77
CA TYR A 26 -0.39 -11.08 -5.73
C TYR A 26 0.74 -12.09 -5.88
N LEU A 27 0.86 -12.71 -7.05
CA LEU A 27 1.95 -13.60 -7.38
C LEU A 27 3.01 -12.82 -8.15
N TRP A 28 4.18 -12.67 -7.56
CA TRP A 28 5.33 -12.00 -8.17
C TRP A 28 6.52 -12.94 -8.26
N SER A 29 7.37 -12.72 -9.25
CA SER A 29 8.65 -13.43 -9.34
C SER A 29 9.52 -13.08 -8.13
N HIS A 30 10.26 -14.05 -7.61
CA HIS A 30 11.27 -13.84 -6.57
C HIS A 30 12.39 -12.85 -6.96
N LYS A 31 12.51 -12.55 -8.26
CA LYS A 31 13.46 -11.57 -8.82
C LYS A 31 12.84 -10.17 -8.95
N SER A 32 11.55 -10.02 -8.70
CA SER A 32 10.88 -8.73 -8.83
C SER A 32 11.48 -7.72 -7.85
N LYS A 33 11.63 -6.48 -8.32
CA LYS A 33 11.94 -5.33 -7.49
C LYS A 33 10.66 -4.57 -7.16
N VAL A 34 10.51 -4.20 -5.91
CA VAL A 34 9.31 -3.56 -5.38
C VAL A 34 9.63 -2.12 -5.00
N VAL A 35 8.78 -1.21 -5.40
CA VAL A 35 8.77 0.18 -4.97
C VAL A 35 7.59 0.38 -4.03
N ILE A 36 7.86 0.93 -2.86
CA ILE A 36 6.86 1.17 -1.83
C ILE A 36 6.39 2.62 -1.93
N SER A 37 5.09 2.85 -1.83
CA SER A 37 4.54 4.19 -1.71
C SER A 37 3.62 4.25 -0.49
N ASP A 38 3.90 5.19 0.41
CA ASP A 38 2.91 5.62 1.38
C ASP A 38 1.72 6.26 0.67
N VAL A 39 0.57 6.32 1.33
CA VAL A 39 -0.67 6.84 0.74
C VAL A 39 -0.96 8.25 1.25
N ASP A 40 -0.98 8.43 2.57
CA ASP A 40 -1.46 9.65 3.21
C ASP A 40 -0.39 10.75 3.23
N GLY A 41 -0.63 11.82 2.46
CA GLY A 41 0.34 12.90 2.26
C GLY A 41 1.34 12.65 1.13
N THR A 42 1.47 11.41 0.63
CA THR A 42 2.35 11.02 -0.48
C THR A 42 1.58 10.89 -1.79
N ILE A 43 0.53 10.07 -1.82
CA ILE A 43 -0.41 10.01 -2.94
C ILE A 43 -1.51 11.05 -2.76
N THR A 44 -2.05 11.18 -1.54
CA THR A 44 -3.02 12.22 -1.20
C THR A 44 -2.31 13.53 -0.85
N LYS A 45 -3.00 14.66 -1.06
CA LYS A 45 -2.48 16.01 -0.70
C LYS A 45 -2.48 16.29 0.79
N SER A 46 -3.15 15.49 1.60
CA SER A 46 -3.25 15.70 3.04
C SER A 46 -3.17 14.41 3.82
N ASP A 47 -2.61 14.52 5.02
CA ASP A 47 -2.54 13.47 6.04
C ASP A 47 -3.85 13.24 6.78
N LEU A 48 -4.97 13.79 6.32
CA LEU A 48 -6.27 13.73 7.01
C LEU A 48 -6.77 12.29 7.12
N LEU A 49 -6.39 11.66 8.20
CA LEU A 49 -6.69 10.29 8.65
C LEU A 49 -8.18 10.01 8.92
N GLY A 50 -9.11 10.80 8.45
CA GLY A 50 -10.49 10.58 8.90
C GLY A 50 -11.59 10.82 7.89
N HIS A 51 -11.37 11.59 6.87
CA HIS A 51 -12.44 12.02 5.99
C HIS A 51 -12.09 11.80 4.52
N ILE A 52 -12.15 10.54 4.08
CA ILE A 52 -12.45 10.29 2.67
C ILE A 52 -13.92 10.67 2.52
N ALA A 53 -14.19 11.97 2.43
CA ALA A 53 -15.49 12.42 1.99
C ALA A 53 -15.56 12.13 0.48
N PRO A 54 -16.43 11.24 0.02
CA PRO A 54 -16.66 11.01 -1.40
C PRO A 54 -17.53 12.15 -1.96
N ARG A 55 -17.19 13.40 -1.65
CA ARG A 55 -17.95 14.56 -2.08
C ARG A 55 -17.11 15.45 -2.96
N PHE A 56 -17.54 15.53 -4.21
CA PHE A 56 -17.16 16.53 -5.22
C PHE A 56 -15.80 16.34 -5.89
N GLY A 57 -15.67 15.49 -6.91
CA GLY A 57 -14.82 15.68 -8.10
C GLY A 57 -13.41 16.28 -7.98
N ILE A 58 -12.96 16.57 -6.76
CA ILE A 58 -11.69 17.21 -6.48
C ILE A 58 -10.64 16.11 -6.41
N GLN A 59 -9.70 16.13 -7.33
CA GLN A 59 -8.52 15.27 -7.29
C GLN A 59 -7.65 15.65 -6.10
N TRP A 60 -7.77 14.92 -4.99
CA TRP A 60 -6.94 15.07 -3.79
C TRP A 60 -5.57 14.41 -3.93
N ALA A 61 -5.25 13.87 -5.10
CA ALA A 61 -3.95 13.29 -5.37
C ALA A 61 -2.89 14.37 -5.60
N GLN A 62 -1.65 14.05 -5.23
CA GLN A 62 -0.47 14.85 -5.58
C GLN A 62 -0.32 14.86 -7.10
N LYS A 63 0.01 16.04 -7.65
CA LYS A 63 0.20 16.20 -9.10
C LYS A 63 1.40 15.39 -9.58
N GLY A 64 1.20 14.59 -10.62
CA GLY A 64 2.25 13.79 -11.26
C GLY A 64 2.46 12.41 -10.61
N VAL A 65 1.80 12.10 -9.48
CA VAL A 65 2.01 10.84 -8.78
C VAL A 65 1.56 9.62 -9.61
N ALA A 66 0.45 9.73 -10.33
CA ALA A 66 -0.02 8.65 -11.19
C ALA A 66 0.96 8.39 -12.34
N GLN A 67 1.47 9.45 -12.97
CA GLN A 67 2.45 9.34 -14.05
C GLN A 67 3.76 8.75 -13.55
N LEU A 68 4.27 9.19 -12.39
CA LEU A 68 5.49 8.67 -11.79
C LEU A 68 5.39 7.17 -11.53
N LEU A 69 4.36 6.73 -10.79
CA LEU A 69 4.20 5.34 -10.41
C LEU A 69 3.92 4.44 -11.63
N THR A 70 3.20 4.95 -12.64
CA THR A 70 2.99 4.22 -13.90
C THR A 70 4.31 4.00 -14.64
N ARG A 71 5.16 5.03 -14.77
CA ARG A 71 6.50 4.87 -15.38
C ARG A 71 7.39 3.91 -14.62
N ILE A 72 7.31 3.89 -13.29
CA ILE A 72 8.00 2.90 -12.45
C ILE A 72 7.53 1.49 -12.79
N GLN A 73 6.20 1.27 -12.92
CA GLN A 73 5.66 -0.02 -13.31
C GLN A 73 6.07 -0.42 -14.74
N GLU A 74 6.07 0.50 -15.68
CA GLU A 74 6.52 0.28 -17.07
C GLU A 74 7.98 -0.15 -17.15
N ASN A 75 8.81 0.27 -16.19
CA ASN A 75 10.19 -0.19 -16.00
C ASN A 75 10.29 -1.50 -15.20
N ASN A 76 9.22 -2.31 -15.16
CA ASN A 76 9.14 -3.62 -14.53
C ASN A 76 9.24 -3.66 -13.01
N TYR A 77 9.16 -2.52 -12.32
CA TYR A 77 9.03 -2.51 -10.87
C TYR A 77 7.59 -2.85 -10.46
N LYS A 78 7.43 -3.53 -9.34
CA LYS A 78 6.12 -3.77 -8.72
C LYS A 78 5.85 -2.65 -7.72
N VAL A 79 4.65 -2.10 -7.72
CA VAL A 79 4.26 -1.03 -6.79
C VAL A 79 3.47 -1.63 -5.63
N LEU A 80 3.86 -1.29 -4.41
CA LEU A 80 3.19 -1.67 -3.17
C LEU A 80 2.76 -0.40 -2.43
N TYR A 81 1.48 -0.32 -2.08
CA TYR A 81 0.91 0.77 -1.31
C TYR A 81 0.86 0.41 0.17
N LEU A 82 1.42 1.25 1.02
CA LEU A 82 1.48 1.04 2.46
C LEU A 82 0.85 2.23 3.18
N THR A 83 -0.09 1.97 4.08
CA THR A 83 -0.77 3.03 4.84
C THR A 83 -1.06 2.59 6.27
N ALA A 84 -0.98 3.53 7.21
CA ALA A 84 -1.38 3.32 8.60
C ALA A 84 -2.91 3.32 8.79
N ARG A 85 -3.70 3.50 7.74
CA ARG A 85 -5.17 3.40 7.83
C ARG A 85 -5.57 2.00 8.31
N PRO A 86 -6.59 1.91 9.18
CA PRO A 86 -7.07 0.64 9.67
C PRO A 86 -7.72 -0.21 8.57
N ILE A 87 -7.70 -1.54 8.72
CA ILE A 87 -8.26 -2.48 7.74
C ILE A 87 -9.74 -2.21 7.45
N GLY A 88 -10.51 -1.70 8.40
CA GLY A 88 -11.89 -1.27 8.18
C GLY A 88 -12.05 -0.17 7.12
N GLN A 89 -10.96 0.52 6.75
CA GLN A 89 -10.93 1.50 5.68
C GLN A 89 -10.31 0.97 4.39
N ALA A 90 -9.97 -0.31 4.31
CA ALA A 90 -9.26 -0.90 3.18
C ALA A 90 -10.01 -0.72 1.86
N ASP A 91 -11.32 -0.98 1.83
CA ASP A 91 -12.12 -0.87 0.61
C ASP A 91 -12.27 0.58 0.15
N ALA A 92 -12.44 1.52 1.08
CA ALA A 92 -12.47 2.94 0.77
C ALA A 92 -11.12 3.42 0.21
N THR A 93 -10.00 2.96 0.80
CA THR A 93 -8.65 3.27 0.33
C THR A 93 -8.39 2.70 -1.06
N LYS A 94 -8.73 1.42 -1.29
CA LYS A 94 -8.60 0.78 -2.61
C LYS A 94 -9.45 1.49 -3.67
N SER A 95 -10.70 1.87 -3.32
CA SER A 95 -11.60 2.59 -4.21
C SER A 95 -11.04 3.97 -4.56
N TYR A 96 -10.50 4.68 -3.58
CA TYR A 96 -9.82 5.95 -3.80
C TYR A 96 -8.63 5.80 -4.76
N LEU A 97 -7.70 4.88 -4.50
CA LEU A 97 -6.52 4.66 -5.36
C LEU A 97 -6.92 4.34 -6.81
N ARG A 98 -7.99 3.55 -7.01
CA ARG A 98 -8.52 3.24 -8.35
C ARG A 98 -9.18 4.44 -9.03
N SER A 99 -9.69 5.40 -8.26
CA SER A 99 -10.33 6.62 -8.79
C SER A 99 -9.32 7.68 -9.22
N VAL A 100 -8.08 7.60 -8.76
CA VAL A 100 -7.04 8.55 -9.17
C VAL A 100 -6.78 8.44 -10.67
N ASN A 101 -7.00 9.55 -11.35
CA ASN A 101 -6.82 9.68 -12.80
C ASN A 101 -6.23 11.06 -13.12
N GLU A 102 -5.03 11.09 -13.64
CA GLU A 102 -4.34 12.31 -14.06
C GLU A 102 -4.20 12.30 -15.58
N ASN A 103 -5.03 13.06 -16.29
CA ASN A 103 -5.01 13.17 -17.76
C ASN A 103 -5.08 11.79 -18.45
N GLY A 104 -5.93 10.89 -17.95
CA GLY A 104 -6.08 9.53 -18.49
C GLY A 104 -5.12 8.50 -17.89
N VAL A 105 -4.11 8.92 -17.13
CA VAL A 105 -3.16 8.02 -16.45
C VAL A 105 -3.70 7.67 -15.06
N ARG A 106 -3.76 6.37 -14.77
CA ARG A 106 -4.22 5.83 -13.47
C ARG A 106 -3.06 5.27 -12.68
N LEU A 107 -3.23 5.20 -11.36
CA LEU A 107 -2.26 4.51 -10.51
C LEU A 107 -2.13 3.03 -10.90
N PRO A 108 -0.90 2.47 -10.83
CA PRO A 108 -0.67 1.05 -11.02
C PRO A 108 -1.49 0.17 -10.06
N VAL A 109 -1.91 -0.99 -10.53
CA VAL A 109 -2.55 -1.99 -9.66
C VAL A 109 -1.47 -2.67 -8.82
N GLY A 110 -1.62 -2.57 -7.50
CA GLY A 110 -0.70 -3.19 -6.54
C GLY A 110 -1.40 -3.57 -5.24
N PRO A 111 -0.73 -4.36 -4.38
CA PRO A 111 -1.24 -4.65 -3.04
C PRO A 111 -1.36 -3.36 -2.22
N VAL A 112 -2.44 -3.27 -1.47
CA VAL A 112 -2.67 -2.19 -0.50
C VAL A 112 -2.61 -2.80 0.88
N ILE A 113 -1.58 -2.44 1.63
CA ILE A 113 -1.34 -2.91 2.98
C ILE A 113 -1.85 -1.85 3.95
N THR A 114 -2.75 -2.26 4.82
CA THR A 114 -3.36 -1.42 5.85
C THR A 114 -2.96 -1.91 7.23
N SER A 115 -3.07 -1.05 8.22
CA SER A 115 -2.89 -1.44 9.61
C SER A 115 -3.98 -2.44 10.04
N PRO A 116 -3.64 -3.54 10.73
CA PRO A 116 -4.65 -4.45 11.26
C PRO A 116 -5.51 -3.73 12.30
N ASP A 117 -6.83 -3.85 12.19
CA ASP A 117 -7.74 -3.50 13.28
C ASP A 117 -7.66 -4.63 14.31
N GLY A 118 -6.81 -4.49 15.33
CA GLY A 118 -6.78 -5.42 16.44
C GLY A 118 -8.06 -5.35 17.28
N MET A 119 -8.48 -6.47 17.87
CA MET A 119 -9.58 -6.56 18.84
C MET A 119 -9.40 -5.63 20.06
N PHE A 120 -8.23 -5.04 20.21
CA PHE A 120 -7.86 -4.08 21.26
C PHE A 120 -7.81 -2.65 20.70
N ARG A 121 -8.97 -2.14 20.28
CA ARG A 121 -9.13 -0.80 19.70
C ARG A 121 -8.51 0.35 20.50
N SER A 122 -8.39 0.23 21.82
CA SER A 122 -7.84 1.28 22.68
C SER A 122 -6.31 1.25 22.76
N LEU A 123 -5.71 0.08 23.02
CA LEU A 123 -4.25 -0.05 23.15
C LEU A 123 -3.54 0.05 21.79
N HIS A 124 -4.08 -0.60 20.78
CA HIS A 124 -3.48 -0.65 19.44
C HIS A 124 -3.52 0.70 18.74
N ARG A 125 -4.61 1.47 18.93
CA ARG A 125 -4.75 2.81 18.38
C ARG A 125 -3.75 3.79 18.97
N GLU A 126 -3.48 3.71 20.28
CA GLU A 126 -2.46 4.56 20.92
C GLU A 126 -1.04 4.21 20.46
N VAL A 127 -0.71 2.93 20.30
CA VAL A 127 0.63 2.47 19.88
C VAL A 127 0.87 2.83 18.41
N ILE A 128 -0.04 2.50 17.49
CA ILE A 128 0.14 2.78 16.05
C ILE A 128 0.10 4.29 15.75
N MET A 129 -0.72 5.06 16.49
CA MET A 129 -0.74 6.53 16.32
C MET A 129 0.52 7.19 16.86
N ARG A 130 1.19 6.58 17.86
CA ARG A 130 2.44 7.10 18.44
C ARG A 130 3.69 6.61 17.71
N LYS A 131 3.63 5.42 17.08
CA LYS A 131 4.78 4.77 16.42
C LYS A 131 4.34 4.07 15.13
N PRO A 132 3.89 4.81 14.12
CA PRO A 132 3.42 4.24 12.85
C PRO A 132 4.55 3.51 12.11
N GLU A 133 5.81 3.84 12.38
CA GLU A 133 6.98 3.17 11.83
C GLU A 133 7.08 1.71 12.28
N GLU A 134 6.75 1.38 13.52
CA GLU A 134 6.84 0.00 14.03
C GLU A 134 5.95 -0.95 13.20
N PHE A 135 4.70 -0.54 12.95
CA PHE A 135 3.79 -1.30 12.09
C PHE A 135 4.35 -1.46 10.67
N LYS A 136 4.84 -0.35 10.08
CA LYS A 136 5.39 -0.37 8.71
C LYS A 136 6.59 -1.30 8.62
N ILE A 137 7.51 -1.24 9.58
CA ILE A 137 8.70 -2.10 9.65
C ILE A 137 8.32 -3.58 9.75
N GLU A 138 7.43 -3.93 10.67
CA GLU A 138 6.99 -5.33 10.87
C GLU A 138 6.35 -5.89 9.60
N CYS A 139 5.46 -5.12 8.99
CA CYS A 139 4.77 -5.50 7.78
C CYS A 139 5.74 -5.69 6.60
N LEU A 140 6.67 -4.75 6.41
CA LEU A 140 7.67 -4.83 5.34
C LEU A 140 8.63 -5.98 5.55
N ASN A 141 9.07 -6.26 6.79
CA ASN A 141 9.90 -7.43 7.10
C ASN A 141 9.17 -8.74 6.81
N THR A 142 7.88 -8.83 7.13
CA THR A 142 7.05 -9.99 6.76
C THR A 142 7.02 -10.21 5.25
N ILE A 143 6.83 -9.14 4.47
CA ILE A 143 6.83 -9.22 3.00
C ILE A 143 8.22 -9.56 2.47
N LYS A 144 9.30 -8.97 3.03
CA LYS A 144 10.68 -9.28 2.69
C LYS A 144 11.01 -10.75 2.89
N GLY A 145 10.46 -11.35 3.96
CA GLY A 145 10.61 -12.78 4.26
C GLY A 145 9.99 -13.73 3.22
N LEU A 146 9.14 -13.24 2.32
CA LEU A 146 8.60 -14.03 1.20
C LEU A 146 9.58 -14.15 0.03
N PHE A 147 10.67 -13.40 0.04
CA PHE A 147 11.73 -13.42 -0.97
C PHE A 147 12.94 -14.21 -0.47
N PRO A 148 13.81 -14.71 -1.36
CA PRO A 148 15.04 -15.39 -0.95
C PRO A 148 15.90 -14.52 -0.02
N LEU A 149 16.54 -15.12 0.98
CA LEU A 149 17.33 -14.42 2.02
C LEU A 149 18.41 -13.48 1.44
N ALA A 150 19.03 -13.84 0.31
CA ALA A 150 20.05 -13.02 -0.34
C ALA A 150 19.48 -11.96 -1.30
N SER A 151 18.15 -11.83 -1.39
CA SER A 151 17.54 -10.84 -2.26
C SER A 151 17.27 -9.54 -1.48
N PHE A 152 17.38 -8.42 -2.20
CA PHE A 152 16.95 -7.12 -1.72
C PHE A 152 15.72 -6.71 -2.55
N PRO A 153 14.51 -7.18 -2.17
CA PRO A 153 13.32 -6.99 -3.00
C PRO A 153 12.89 -5.53 -3.06
N PHE A 154 13.07 -4.76 -2.00
CA PHE A 154 12.69 -3.36 -1.97
C PHE A 154 13.75 -2.50 -2.63
N TYR A 155 13.34 -1.73 -3.63
CA TYR A 155 14.25 -0.88 -4.41
C TYR A 155 14.21 0.57 -3.97
N ALA A 156 13.02 1.12 -3.76
CA ALA A 156 12.80 2.52 -3.37
C ALA A 156 11.54 2.66 -2.51
N GLY A 157 11.47 3.76 -1.76
CA GLY A 157 10.31 4.13 -0.95
C GLY A 157 9.92 5.59 -1.13
N PHE A 158 8.63 5.85 -1.28
CA PHE A 158 8.06 7.19 -1.29
C PHE A 158 7.25 7.42 -0.03
N GLY A 159 7.56 8.50 0.67
CA GLY A 159 6.89 8.91 1.90
C GLY A 159 7.00 10.41 2.11
N ASN A 160 6.20 10.96 3.01
CA ASN A 160 6.23 12.38 3.33
C ASN A 160 6.64 12.66 4.78
N ARG A 161 6.92 11.62 5.55
CA ARG A 161 7.28 11.73 6.97
C ARG A 161 8.62 11.09 7.26
N HIS A 162 9.31 11.60 8.27
CA HIS A 162 10.55 10.98 8.74
C HIS A 162 10.36 9.52 9.20
N THR A 163 9.17 9.19 9.74
CA THR A 163 8.81 7.82 10.10
C THR A 163 8.76 6.87 8.89
N ASP A 164 8.47 7.37 7.68
CA ASP A 164 8.57 6.59 6.45
C ASP A 164 10.01 6.27 6.12
N VAL A 165 10.89 7.27 6.20
CA VAL A 165 12.34 7.10 6.00
C VAL A 165 12.88 6.03 6.95
N THR A 166 12.58 6.14 8.26
CA THR A 166 12.98 5.15 9.28
C THR A 166 12.49 3.75 8.92
N SER A 167 11.23 3.64 8.46
CA SER A 167 10.64 2.35 8.09
C SER A 167 11.33 1.72 6.89
N TYR A 168 11.68 2.52 5.90
CA TYR A 168 12.30 2.05 4.67
C TYR A 168 13.78 1.69 4.86
N GLN A 169 14.52 2.46 5.67
CA GLN A 169 15.88 2.14 6.07
C GLN A 169 15.97 0.81 6.85
N ALA A 170 14.99 0.55 7.72
CA ALA A 170 14.92 -0.70 8.50
C ALA A 170 14.76 -1.96 7.65
N VAL A 171 14.38 -1.83 6.37
CA VAL A 171 14.25 -2.93 5.41
C VAL A 171 15.26 -2.85 4.26
N ASP A 172 16.39 -2.16 4.50
CA ASP A 172 17.55 -2.03 3.60
C ASP A 172 17.29 -1.25 2.31
N ILE A 173 16.37 -0.29 2.31
CA ILE A 173 16.29 0.67 1.21
C ILE A 173 17.35 1.75 1.42
N PRO A 174 18.29 1.94 0.47
CA PRO A 174 19.33 2.96 0.58
C PRO A 174 18.75 4.38 0.56
N ASP A 175 19.37 5.32 1.33
CA ASP A 175 18.92 6.72 1.47
C ASP A 175 18.70 7.44 0.14
N ARG A 176 19.53 7.15 -0.87
CA ARG A 176 19.41 7.73 -2.21
C ARG A 176 18.14 7.38 -2.97
N PHE A 177 17.32 6.46 -2.43
CA PHE A 177 16.07 5.99 -3.02
C PHE A 177 14.85 6.22 -2.10
N LEU A 178 14.98 7.15 -1.16
CA LEU A 178 13.94 7.57 -0.23
C LEU A 178 13.40 8.96 -0.56
#